data_a26a1915dc411a0b636c2cc3399f4794
#
_entry.id   a26a1915dc411a0b636c2cc3399f4794
#
_cell.length_a   1.000
_cell.length_b   1.000
_cell.length_c   1.000
_cell.angle_alpha   90.00
_cell.angle_beta   90.00
_cell.angle_gamma   90.00
#
_symmetry.space_group_name_H-M   'P 1'
#
loop_
_entity.id
_entity.type
_entity.pdbx_description
1 polymer ?
#
loop_
_entity_poly.entity_id
_entity_poly.type
_entity_poly.pdbx_seq_one_letter_code
_entity_poly.pdbx_strand_id
1 'polypeptide(L)'
;MHVGDRYEGDFKDDKIEGKGKLYWYNGDRYEGNWEKDKREGKGIFYWNNGDKYDGDFKNDQREGKGIIYYNNDDRYEGDWKDNKREGKGIIYYNNGDRYEGDWKDNKKEGKGIYYYNNGDREMGNYFNGKKVGMHVNLDINGKITEQKY
;
A
#
# COMPACT_ATOMS: atom_id res chain seq x y z
N MET A 1 -2.22 24.76 8.58
CA MET A 1 -0.80 24.71 8.16
C MET A 1 0.06 25.18 9.33
N HIS A 2 1.16 24.49 9.58
CA HIS A 2 2.16 24.90 10.58
C HIS A 2 3.10 25.97 10.01
N VAL A 3 3.79 26.68 10.88
CA VAL A 3 4.86 27.59 10.45
C VAL A 3 5.94 26.79 9.73
N GLY A 4 6.21 27.15 8.46
CA GLY A 4 7.14 26.44 7.59
C GLY A 4 6.50 25.51 6.54
N ASP A 5 5.19 25.26 6.63
CA ASP A 5 4.47 24.57 5.54
C ASP A 5 4.26 25.53 4.35
N ARG A 6 4.31 24.99 3.14
CA ARG A 6 4.07 25.76 1.89
C ARG A 6 3.05 25.02 1.01
N TYR A 7 2.02 25.74 0.60
CA TYR A 7 1.04 25.23 -0.35
C TYR A 7 1.11 25.99 -1.68
N GLU A 8 0.98 25.27 -2.77
CA GLU A 8 0.89 25.75 -4.13
C GLU A 8 -0.33 25.10 -4.82
N GLY A 9 -1.36 25.87 -5.11
CA GLY A 9 -2.56 25.33 -5.76
C GLY A 9 -3.79 26.20 -5.60
N ASP A 10 -4.94 25.60 -5.83
CA ASP A 10 -6.22 26.30 -5.89
C ASP A 10 -6.80 26.51 -4.49
N PHE A 11 -7.50 27.63 -4.32
CA PHE A 11 -8.29 27.97 -3.13
C PHE A 11 -9.71 28.32 -3.54
N LYS A 12 -10.66 27.96 -2.69
CA LYS A 12 -12.04 28.38 -2.78
C LYS A 12 -12.61 28.62 -1.38
N ASP A 13 -13.25 29.77 -1.18
CA ASP A 13 -13.82 30.17 0.13
C ASP A 13 -12.82 29.98 1.28
N ASP A 14 -11.59 30.49 1.12
CA ASP A 14 -10.45 30.42 2.05
C ASP A 14 -10.00 28.99 2.40
N LYS A 15 -10.41 28.00 1.62
CA LYS A 15 -10.00 26.60 1.77
C LYS A 15 -9.20 26.10 0.59
N ILE A 16 -8.31 25.18 0.86
CA ILE A 16 -7.63 24.42 -0.19
C ILE A 16 -8.69 23.59 -0.93
N GLU A 17 -8.70 23.76 -2.27
CA GLU A 17 -9.66 23.10 -3.16
C GLU A 17 -8.98 22.75 -4.48
N GLY A 18 -9.50 21.77 -5.24
CA GLY A 18 -9.01 21.44 -6.56
C GLY A 18 -7.64 20.74 -6.55
N LYS A 19 -6.71 21.18 -7.38
CA LYS A 19 -5.37 20.59 -7.48
C LYS A 19 -4.34 21.43 -6.75
N GLY A 20 -3.45 20.75 -6.02
CA GLY A 20 -2.40 21.46 -5.30
C GLY A 20 -1.29 20.58 -4.74
N LYS A 21 -0.22 21.26 -4.34
CA LYS A 21 0.97 20.66 -3.71
C LYS A 21 1.16 21.27 -2.32
N LEU A 22 1.25 20.41 -1.33
CA LEU A 22 1.58 20.82 0.03
C LEU A 22 2.93 20.23 0.42
N TYR A 23 3.80 21.10 0.89
CA TYR A 23 5.11 20.76 1.43
C TYR A 23 5.08 21.03 2.92
N TRP A 24 5.30 19.98 3.73
CA TRP A 24 5.40 20.12 5.17
C TRP A 24 6.83 20.43 5.60
N TYR A 25 6.97 21.16 6.70
CA TYR A 25 8.28 21.53 7.24
C TYR A 25 9.17 20.31 7.58
N ASN A 26 8.56 19.15 7.84
CA ASN A 26 9.27 17.89 8.12
C ASN A 26 9.85 17.21 6.87
N GLY A 27 9.64 17.77 5.68
CA GLY A 27 10.11 17.25 4.40
C GLY A 27 9.14 16.34 3.67
N ASP A 28 7.99 16.03 4.25
CA ASP A 28 6.91 15.33 3.53
C ASP A 28 6.30 16.24 2.44
N ARG A 29 5.70 15.63 1.43
CA ARG A 29 5.02 16.34 0.34
C ARG A 29 3.81 15.57 -0.14
N TYR A 30 2.73 16.28 -0.43
CA TYR A 30 1.58 15.74 -1.17
C TYR A 30 1.34 16.54 -2.45
N GLU A 31 0.99 15.83 -3.52
CA GLU A 31 0.59 16.39 -4.79
C GLU A 31 -0.67 15.68 -5.27
N GLY A 32 -1.77 16.39 -5.40
CA GLY A 32 -3.03 15.76 -5.79
C GLY A 32 -4.26 16.63 -5.62
N ASN A 33 -5.39 15.99 -5.51
CA ASN A 33 -6.68 16.63 -5.38
C ASN A 33 -7.01 16.95 -3.91
N TRP A 34 -7.76 18.03 -3.73
CA TRP A 34 -8.17 18.58 -2.45
C TRP A 34 -9.65 18.95 -2.47
N GLU A 35 -10.33 18.71 -1.37
CA GLU A 35 -11.68 19.19 -1.12
C GLU A 35 -11.78 19.68 0.32
N LYS A 36 -12.10 20.98 0.50
CA LYS A 36 -12.30 21.61 1.82
C LYS A 36 -11.15 21.33 2.81
N ASP A 37 -9.90 21.63 2.39
CA ASP A 37 -8.67 21.44 3.15
C ASP A 37 -8.24 19.97 3.37
N LYS A 38 -8.92 19.01 2.74
CA LYS A 38 -8.61 17.58 2.84
C LYS A 38 -8.13 17.00 1.53
N ARG A 39 -7.21 16.06 1.61
CA ARG A 39 -6.84 15.24 0.45
C ARG A 39 -8.02 14.38 0.06
N GLU A 40 -8.39 14.45 -1.22
CA GLU A 40 -9.55 13.76 -1.77
C GLU A 40 -9.24 13.28 -3.19
N GLY A 41 -9.77 12.12 -3.61
CA GLY A 41 -9.51 11.59 -4.94
C GLY A 41 -8.06 11.17 -5.18
N LYS A 42 -7.53 11.38 -6.37
CA LYS A 42 -6.18 10.95 -6.75
C LYS A 42 -5.09 11.87 -6.20
N GLY A 43 -4.02 11.25 -5.69
CA GLY A 43 -2.86 11.99 -5.25
C GLY A 43 -1.63 11.13 -4.97
N ILE A 44 -0.50 11.81 -4.85
CA ILE A 44 0.79 11.19 -4.52
C ILE A 44 1.30 11.80 -3.21
N PHE A 45 1.61 10.96 -2.26
CA PHE A 45 2.25 11.35 -1.02
C PHE A 45 3.70 10.87 -0.99
N TYR A 46 4.61 11.75 -0.68
CA TYR A 46 6.03 11.45 -0.52
C TYR A 46 6.41 11.68 0.94
N TRP A 47 6.89 10.67 1.61
CA TRP A 47 7.46 10.80 2.95
C TRP A 47 8.93 11.20 2.88
N ASN A 48 9.38 11.91 3.87
CA ASN A 48 10.78 12.33 3.98
C ASN A 48 11.77 11.16 4.14
N ASN A 49 11.27 9.98 4.54
CA ASN A 49 12.06 8.74 4.63
C ASN A 49 12.29 8.05 3.27
N GLY A 50 11.73 8.60 2.18
CA GLY A 50 11.85 8.04 0.83
C GLY A 50 10.69 7.15 0.38
N ASP A 51 9.74 6.82 1.25
CA ASP A 51 8.52 6.11 0.84
C ASP A 51 7.65 7.00 -0.06
N LYS A 52 6.84 6.38 -0.91
CA LYS A 52 5.90 7.07 -1.79
C LYS A 52 4.60 6.28 -1.89
N TYR A 53 3.46 6.95 -1.73
CA TYR A 53 2.14 6.39 -2.04
C TYR A 53 1.55 7.11 -3.26
N ASP A 54 1.01 6.35 -4.19
CA ASP A 54 0.30 6.82 -5.39
C ASP A 54 -1.05 6.14 -5.43
N GLY A 55 -2.14 6.87 -5.24
CA GLY A 55 -3.46 6.25 -5.17
C GLY A 55 -4.59 7.18 -4.75
N ASP A 56 -5.65 6.55 -4.28
CA ASP A 56 -6.87 7.23 -3.85
C ASP A 56 -6.78 7.71 -2.41
N PHE A 57 -7.36 8.90 -2.19
CA PHE A 57 -7.56 9.51 -0.89
C PHE A 57 -9.02 9.83 -0.67
N LYS A 58 -9.47 9.72 0.57
CA LYS A 58 -10.77 10.16 1.02
C LYS A 58 -10.67 10.71 2.44
N ASN A 59 -11.12 11.95 2.65
CA ASN A 59 -11.03 12.61 3.95
C ASN A 59 -9.65 12.50 4.60
N ASP A 60 -8.55 12.82 3.87
CA ASP A 60 -7.16 12.73 4.31
C ASP A 60 -6.60 11.32 4.50
N GLN A 61 -7.38 10.28 4.24
CA GLN A 61 -6.94 8.89 4.40
C GLN A 61 -6.72 8.22 3.06
N ARG A 62 -5.76 7.29 3.00
CA ARG A 62 -5.62 6.39 1.85
C ARG A 62 -6.82 5.47 1.83
N GLU A 63 -7.51 5.44 0.70
CA GLU A 63 -8.76 4.71 0.50
C GLU A 63 -8.79 4.14 -0.92
N GLY A 64 -9.59 3.11 -1.18
CA GLY A 64 -9.74 2.57 -2.54
C GLY A 64 -8.49 1.86 -3.06
N LYS A 65 -7.98 2.24 -4.23
CA LYS A 65 -6.81 1.62 -4.86
C LYS A 65 -5.56 2.48 -4.72
N GLY A 66 -4.43 1.83 -4.47
CA GLY A 66 -3.16 2.56 -4.43
C GLY A 66 -1.94 1.67 -4.36
N ILE A 67 -0.81 2.28 -4.69
CA ILE A 67 0.50 1.65 -4.67
C ILE A 67 1.37 2.38 -3.66
N ILE A 68 1.98 1.65 -2.74
CA ILE A 68 3.05 2.21 -1.91
C ILE A 68 4.39 1.61 -2.35
N TYR A 69 5.36 2.48 -2.53
CA TYR A 69 6.76 2.16 -2.77
C TYR A 69 7.51 2.48 -1.49
N TYR A 70 8.16 1.48 -0.92
CA TYR A 70 8.96 1.62 0.27
C TYR A 70 10.41 1.97 -0.08
N ASN A 71 11.10 2.65 0.79
CA ASN A 71 12.50 3.04 0.61
C ASN A 71 13.49 1.86 0.57
N ASN A 72 13.03 0.66 0.91
CA ASN A 72 13.79 -0.60 0.80
C ASN A 72 13.52 -1.35 -0.52
N ASP A 73 12.91 -0.70 -1.51
CA ASP A 73 12.52 -1.26 -2.81
C ASP A 73 11.38 -2.30 -2.78
N ASP A 74 10.75 -2.54 -1.64
CA ASP A 74 9.48 -3.27 -1.60
C ASP A 74 8.35 -2.40 -2.18
N ARG A 75 7.32 -3.07 -2.71
CA ARG A 75 6.14 -2.38 -3.25
C ARG A 75 4.87 -3.15 -2.93
N TYR A 76 3.86 -2.47 -2.40
CA TYR A 76 2.52 -3.03 -2.29
C TYR A 76 1.57 -2.33 -3.27
N GLU A 77 0.73 -3.10 -3.93
CA GLU A 77 -0.31 -2.66 -4.86
C GLU A 77 -1.62 -3.34 -4.48
N GLY A 78 -2.67 -2.58 -4.18
CA GLY A 78 -3.94 -3.18 -3.79
C GLY A 78 -4.94 -2.23 -3.18
N ASP A 79 -5.83 -2.83 -2.39
CA ASP A 79 -6.92 -2.12 -1.71
C ASP A 79 -6.45 -1.47 -0.41
N TRP A 80 -7.03 -0.31 -0.15
CA TRP A 80 -6.78 0.51 1.02
C TRP A 80 -8.09 0.93 1.68
N LYS A 81 -8.10 0.95 3.00
CA LYS A 81 -9.19 1.47 3.81
C LYS A 81 -8.64 2.08 5.09
N ASP A 82 -9.05 3.31 5.40
CA ASP A 82 -8.65 4.02 6.63
C ASP A 82 -7.12 3.99 6.86
N ASN A 83 -6.32 4.30 5.80
CA ASN A 83 -4.85 4.26 5.79
C ASN A 83 -4.21 2.86 5.89
N LYS A 84 -4.98 1.78 5.87
CA LYS A 84 -4.50 0.41 6.01
C LYS A 84 -4.67 -0.37 4.72
N ARG A 85 -3.76 -1.34 4.49
CA ARG A 85 -3.95 -2.36 3.45
C ARG A 85 -5.11 -3.25 3.87
N GLU A 86 -6.09 -3.38 2.99
CA GLU A 86 -7.34 -4.10 3.21
C GLU A 86 -7.75 -4.82 1.93
N GLY A 87 -8.61 -5.84 1.99
CA GLY A 87 -9.12 -6.51 0.81
C GLY A 87 -8.06 -7.28 0.02
N LYS A 88 -7.94 -7.03 -1.28
CA LYS A 88 -6.98 -7.73 -2.17
C LYS A 88 -5.74 -6.89 -2.41
N GLY A 89 -4.58 -7.55 -2.44
CA GLY A 89 -3.35 -6.85 -2.77
C GLY A 89 -2.15 -7.76 -3.00
N ILE A 90 -1.16 -7.19 -3.64
CA ILE A 90 0.10 -7.85 -3.97
C ILE A 90 1.22 -7.07 -3.31
N ILE A 91 2.10 -7.75 -2.59
CA ILE A 91 3.37 -7.18 -2.19
C ILE A 91 4.51 -7.82 -2.99
N TYR A 92 5.36 -7.01 -3.56
CA TYR A 92 6.59 -7.37 -4.21
C TYR A 92 7.74 -7.02 -3.27
N TYR A 93 8.56 -7.99 -2.95
CA TYR A 93 9.73 -7.83 -2.10
C TYR A 93 10.97 -7.54 -2.94
N ASN A 94 11.90 -6.80 -2.39
CA ASN A 94 13.16 -6.44 -3.04
C ASN A 94 14.06 -7.64 -3.40
N ASN A 95 13.83 -8.80 -2.75
CA ASN A 95 14.51 -10.06 -3.04
C ASN A 95 13.93 -10.81 -4.25
N GLY A 96 12.90 -10.28 -4.91
CA GLY A 96 12.20 -10.89 -6.04
C GLY A 96 11.03 -11.80 -5.69
N ASP A 97 10.77 -12.03 -4.41
CA ASP A 97 9.57 -12.74 -3.96
C ASP A 97 8.31 -11.88 -4.14
N ARG A 98 7.15 -12.52 -4.14
CA ARG A 98 5.86 -11.84 -4.22
C ARG A 98 4.80 -12.60 -3.41
N TYR A 99 3.97 -11.88 -2.69
CA TYR A 99 2.73 -12.44 -2.12
C TYR A 99 1.53 -11.78 -2.76
N GLU A 100 0.54 -12.58 -3.11
CA GLU A 100 -0.74 -12.16 -3.67
C GLU A 100 -1.87 -12.78 -2.85
N GLY A 101 -2.78 -11.97 -2.31
CA GLY A 101 -3.85 -12.51 -1.47
C GLY A 101 -4.65 -11.47 -0.73
N ASP A 102 -5.32 -11.96 0.32
CA ASP A 102 -6.17 -11.15 1.18
C ASP A 102 -5.36 -10.41 2.25
N TRP A 103 -5.86 -9.23 2.58
CA TRP A 103 -5.27 -8.33 3.57
C TRP A 103 -6.34 -7.81 4.52
N LYS A 104 -5.98 -7.66 5.78
CA LYS A 104 -6.79 -7.03 6.80
C LYS A 104 -5.90 -6.30 7.81
N ASP A 105 -6.22 -5.04 8.10
CA ASP A 105 -5.46 -4.22 9.06
C ASP A 105 -3.94 -4.28 8.85
N ASN A 106 -3.47 -4.10 7.59
CA ASN A 106 -2.07 -4.17 7.16
C ASN A 106 -1.42 -5.56 7.20
N LYS A 107 -2.16 -6.61 7.50
CA LYS A 107 -1.62 -7.97 7.63
C LYS A 107 -2.20 -8.90 6.57
N LYS A 108 -1.42 -9.92 6.20
CA LYS A 108 -1.93 -11.03 5.37
C LYS A 108 -3.04 -11.74 6.14
N GLU A 109 -4.17 -11.96 5.47
CA GLU A 109 -5.35 -12.59 6.05
C GLU A 109 -6.00 -13.49 5.01
N GLY A 110 -6.73 -14.55 5.43
CA GLY A 110 -7.44 -15.40 4.49
C GLY A 110 -6.53 -16.11 3.49
N LYS A 111 -6.96 -16.20 2.24
CA LYS A 111 -6.25 -16.96 1.18
C LYS A 111 -5.13 -16.14 0.56
N GLY A 112 -4.00 -16.81 0.29
CA GLY A 112 -2.90 -16.18 -0.42
C GLY A 112 -1.95 -17.17 -1.09
N ILE A 113 -1.20 -16.64 -2.04
CA ILE A 113 -0.16 -17.35 -2.76
C ILE A 113 1.14 -16.58 -2.57
N TYR A 114 2.16 -17.28 -2.11
CA TYR A 114 3.52 -16.76 -2.05
C TYR A 114 4.31 -17.33 -3.24
N TYR A 115 4.92 -16.47 -4.02
CA TYR A 115 5.79 -16.80 -5.14
C TYR A 115 7.21 -16.49 -4.72
N TYR A 116 8.03 -17.51 -4.70
CA TYR A 116 9.45 -17.36 -4.40
C TYR A 116 10.23 -16.97 -5.67
N ASN A 117 11.31 -16.26 -5.51
CA ASN A 117 12.16 -15.80 -6.61
C ASN A 117 12.83 -16.95 -7.41
N ASN A 118 12.89 -18.16 -6.81
CA ASN A 118 13.37 -19.36 -7.47
C ASN A 118 12.31 -20.04 -8.36
N GLY A 119 11.08 -19.51 -8.42
CA GLY A 119 9.98 -20.02 -9.22
C GLY A 119 8.99 -20.94 -8.46
N ASP A 120 9.29 -21.32 -7.23
CA ASP A 120 8.38 -22.10 -6.39
C ASP A 120 7.18 -21.27 -5.97
N ARG A 121 6.08 -21.94 -5.60
CA ARG A 121 4.86 -21.32 -5.09
C ARG A 121 4.35 -22.03 -3.86
N GLU A 122 3.81 -21.26 -2.92
CA GLU A 122 3.14 -21.78 -1.74
C GLU A 122 1.76 -21.16 -1.60
N MET A 123 0.73 -21.99 -1.52
CA MET A 123 -0.68 -21.57 -1.41
C MET A 123 -1.25 -22.03 -0.09
N GLY A 124 -1.95 -21.15 0.61
CA GLY A 124 -2.59 -21.51 1.87
C GLY A 124 -3.30 -20.34 2.52
N ASN A 125 -3.69 -20.56 3.77
CA ASN A 125 -4.39 -19.56 4.55
C ASN A 125 -3.43 -18.81 5.49
N TYR A 126 -3.78 -17.54 5.72
CA TYR A 126 -3.07 -16.66 6.63
C TYR A 126 -4.03 -16.14 7.69
N PHE A 127 -3.55 -15.95 8.88
CA PHE A 127 -4.26 -15.30 9.97
C PHE A 127 -3.30 -14.38 10.72
N ASN A 128 -3.67 -13.10 10.82
CA ASN A 128 -2.86 -12.10 11.50
C ASN A 128 -1.40 -12.04 11.02
N GLY A 129 -1.18 -12.22 9.71
CA GLY A 129 0.12 -12.18 9.05
C GLY A 129 0.90 -13.51 9.07
N LYS A 130 0.41 -14.54 9.76
CA LYS A 130 1.07 -15.85 9.90
C LYS A 130 0.38 -16.90 9.04
N LYS A 131 1.15 -17.85 8.54
CA LYS A 131 0.62 -19.06 7.88
C LYS A 131 -0.18 -19.90 8.88
N VAL A 132 -1.33 -20.45 8.46
CA VAL A 132 -2.17 -21.31 9.29
C VAL A 132 -2.76 -22.46 8.47
N GLY A 133 -2.95 -23.62 9.11
CA GLY A 133 -3.55 -24.78 8.47
C GLY A 133 -2.63 -25.46 7.45
N MET A 134 -3.23 -26.06 6.44
CA MET A 134 -2.48 -26.75 5.38
C MET A 134 -2.07 -25.76 4.30
N HIS A 135 -0.81 -25.80 3.94
CA HIS A 135 -0.25 -25.13 2.78
C HIS A 135 0.24 -26.15 1.76
N VAL A 136 0.02 -25.83 0.49
CA VAL A 136 0.47 -26.62 -0.65
C VAL A 136 1.64 -25.88 -1.31
N ASN A 137 2.77 -26.56 -1.44
CA ASN A 137 3.94 -26.07 -2.14
C ASN A 137 4.03 -26.75 -3.51
N LEU A 138 4.29 -25.98 -4.53
CA LEU A 138 4.58 -26.42 -5.88
C LEU A 138 5.96 -25.88 -6.26
N ASP A 139 6.94 -26.77 -6.44
CA ASP A 139 8.26 -26.40 -6.89
C ASP A 139 8.32 -26.15 -8.41
N ILE A 140 9.42 -25.56 -8.86
CA ILE A 140 9.65 -25.27 -10.29
C ILE A 140 9.62 -26.50 -11.19
N ASN A 141 9.84 -27.71 -10.63
CA ASN A 141 9.81 -29.00 -11.36
C ASN A 141 8.44 -29.64 -11.35
N GLY A 142 7.43 -29.01 -10.75
CA GLY A 142 6.07 -29.51 -10.66
C GLY A 142 5.82 -30.48 -9.50
N LYS A 143 6.77 -30.66 -8.57
CA LYS A 143 6.58 -31.48 -7.39
C LYS A 143 5.67 -30.75 -6.40
N ILE A 144 4.66 -31.47 -5.92
CA ILE A 144 3.70 -30.99 -4.91
C ILE A 144 4.08 -31.57 -3.54
N THR A 145 4.11 -30.71 -2.54
CA THR A 145 4.26 -31.09 -1.13
C THR A 145 3.28 -30.33 -0.26
N GLU A 146 2.90 -30.90 0.87
CA GLU A 146 1.98 -30.29 1.83
C GLU A 146 2.70 -30.06 3.15
N GLN A 147 2.39 -28.93 3.80
CA GLN A 147 2.91 -28.59 5.09
C GLN A 147 1.81 -28.00 5.97
N LYS A 148 1.75 -28.42 7.22
CA LYS A 148 0.81 -27.92 8.23
C LYS A 148 1.51 -26.91 9.14
N TYR A 149 0.90 -25.74 9.30
CA TYR A 149 1.34 -24.66 10.19
C TYR A 149 0.39 -24.48 11.38
#